data_511d30f634b676ef70a5fd1d4bdd9869
#
_entry.id   511d30f634b676ef70a5fd1d4bdd9869
#
_cell.length_a   1.000
_cell.length_b   1.000
_cell.length_c   1.000
_cell.angle_alpha   90.00
_cell.angle_beta   90.00
_cell.angle_gamma   90.00
#
_symmetry.space_group_name_H-M   'P 1'
#
loop_
_entity.id
_entity.type
_entity.pdbx_description
1 polymer ?
#
loop_
_entity_poly.entity_id
_entity_poly.type
_entity_poly.pdbx_seq_one_letter_code
_entity_poly.pdbx_strand_id
1 'polypeptide(L)'
;MSCHLPHEMFQNQTALLADFQDFEQKIQALAAEIHLDLSQYEIDHLSLRVNSDQKAHDWLALLLNYGSVLSDNVVNGRVIYLIALTQPLYLAGQAIEVVELPFPKDKFYPQESWEHIEVVVPFLTAESEAEWFTRIKNGFLRNQSAELKVKTSEPKADGEKLANLSVAISFADKRCNHVCIKVHPYSIKQIVSAV
;
A
#
# COMPACT_ATOMS: atom_id res chain seq x y z
N MET A 1 -8.60 7.02 21.76
CA MET A 1 -7.66 7.48 20.71
C MET A 1 -6.26 7.36 21.27
N SER A 2 -5.48 6.41 20.79
CA SER A 2 -4.06 6.28 21.16
C SER A 2 -3.32 7.46 20.50
N CYS A 3 -2.84 8.40 21.28
CA CYS A 3 -2.09 9.56 20.78
C CYS A 3 -0.63 9.11 20.57
N HIS A 4 -0.34 8.44 19.46
CA HIS A 4 1.03 8.18 19.08
C HIS A 4 1.69 9.49 18.66
N LEU A 5 2.90 9.73 19.12
CA LEU A 5 3.70 10.86 18.63
C LEU A 5 3.99 10.65 17.13
N PRO A 6 4.00 11.73 16.33
CA PRO A 6 4.41 11.62 14.94
C PRO A 6 5.81 11.00 14.81
N HIS A 7 5.98 10.16 13.79
CA HIS A 7 7.27 9.55 13.48
C HIS A 7 8.36 10.63 13.29
N GLU A 8 9.59 10.31 13.67
CA GLU A 8 10.71 11.28 13.62
C GLU A 8 10.96 11.85 12.22
N MET A 9 10.66 11.11 11.14
CA MET A 9 10.75 11.63 9.76
C MET A 9 9.91 12.88 9.51
N PHE A 10 8.89 13.14 10.33
CA PHE A 10 8.03 14.32 10.22
C PHE A 10 8.52 15.51 11.05
N GLN A 11 9.58 15.33 11.87
CA GLN A 11 10.13 16.41 12.65
C GLN A 11 10.64 17.53 11.75
N ASN A 12 10.17 18.75 11.99
CA ASN A 12 10.46 19.93 11.18
C ASN A 12 10.01 19.84 9.69
N GLN A 13 9.17 18.88 9.36
CA GLN A 13 8.62 18.65 8.02
C GLN A 13 7.09 18.72 8.04
N THR A 14 6.55 19.90 8.37
CA THR A 14 5.10 20.11 8.54
C THR A 14 4.29 19.77 7.27
N ALA A 15 4.85 20.05 6.09
CA ALA A 15 4.19 19.71 4.81
C ALA A 15 4.10 18.19 4.61
N LEU A 16 5.17 17.45 4.93
CA LEU A 16 5.17 15.99 4.83
C LEU A 16 4.21 15.34 5.83
N LEU A 17 4.14 15.87 7.04
CA LEU A 17 3.17 15.41 8.05
C LEU A 17 1.74 15.69 7.59
N ALA A 18 1.45 16.87 7.06
CA ALA A 18 0.12 17.23 6.57
C ALA A 18 -0.30 16.34 5.39
N ASP A 19 0.63 16.02 4.48
CA ASP A 19 0.40 15.12 3.38
C ASP A 19 0.09 13.68 3.85
N PHE A 20 0.81 13.19 4.85
CA PHE A 20 0.54 11.88 5.46
C PHE A 20 -0.82 11.83 6.16
N GLN A 21 -1.21 12.90 6.85
CA GLN A 21 -2.52 13.01 7.51
C GLN A 21 -3.67 13.07 6.49
N ASP A 22 -3.51 13.80 5.39
CA ASP A 22 -4.47 13.83 4.28
C ASP A 22 -4.61 12.44 3.64
N PHE A 23 -3.49 11.75 3.42
CA PHE A 23 -3.48 10.38 2.94
C PHE A 23 -4.27 9.45 3.87
N GLU A 24 -4.05 9.50 5.19
CA GLU A 24 -4.79 8.69 6.16
C GLU A 24 -6.30 8.96 6.08
N GLN A 25 -6.72 10.23 6.03
CA GLN A 25 -8.13 10.59 5.91
C GLN A 25 -8.74 10.05 4.62
N LYS A 26 -8.03 10.12 3.51
CA LYS A 26 -8.46 9.58 2.21
C LYS A 26 -8.57 8.06 2.20
N ILE A 27 -7.65 7.36 2.85
CA ILE A 27 -7.72 5.90 3.04
C ILE A 27 -8.94 5.53 3.89
N GLN A 28 -9.18 6.22 5.00
CA GLN A 28 -10.33 5.96 5.85
C GLN A 28 -11.66 6.21 5.11
N ALA A 29 -11.74 7.25 4.28
CA ALA A 29 -12.91 7.53 3.46
C ALA A 29 -13.15 6.42 2.42
N LEU A 30 -12.09 5.93 1.76
CA LEU A 30 -12.21 4.80 0.81
C LEU A 30 -12.59 3.50 1.53
N ALA A 31 -11.99 3.22 2.70
CA ALA A 31 -12.33 2.05 3.51
C ALA A 31 -13.80 2.06 3.95
N ALA A 32 -14.33 3.22 4.36
CA ALA A 32 -15.74 3.38 4.71
C ALA A 32 -16.66 3.12 3.50
N GLU A 33 -16.32 3.62 2.31
CA GLU A 33 -17.10 3.41 1.08
C GLU A 33 -17.21 1.94 0.70
N ILE A 34 -16.14 1.17 0.92
CA ILE A 34 -16.12 -0.27 0.62
C ILE A 34 -16.48 -1.15 1.82
N HIS A 35 -16.96 -0.55 2.91
CA HIS A 35 -17.31 -1.25 4.16
C HIS A 35 -16.15 -2.10 4.73
N LEU A 36 -14.92 -1.69 4.52
CA LEU A 36 -13.73 -2.33 5.06
C LEU A 36 -13.40 -1.76 6.44
N ASP A 37 -13.59 -2.56 7.47
CA ASP A 37 -13.09 -2.24 8.80
C ASP A 37 -11.59 -2.57 8.89
N LEU A 38 -10.75 -1.55 8.76
CA LEU A 38 -9.30 -1.69 8.81
C LEU A 38 -8.80 -2.31 10.12
N SER A 39 -9.56 -2.21 11.22
CA SER A 39 -9.16 -2.81 12.49
C SER A 39 -9.19 -4.33 12.51
N GLN A 40 -9.87 -4.94 11.55
CA GLN A 40 -10.02 -6.41 11.43
C GLN A 40 -8.91 -7.06 10.58
N TYR A 41 -8.09 -6.28 9.91
CA TYR A 41 -7.08 -6.77 8.97
C TYR A 41 -5.75 -6.07 9.19
N GLU A 42 -4.67 -6.76 8.94
CA GLU A 42 -3.33 -6.20 8.97
C GLU A 42 -3.12 -5.23 7.80
N ILE A 43 -2.71 -3.99 8.08
CA ILE A 43 -2.13 -3.11 7.08
C ILE A 43 -0.65 -3.46 6.97
N ASP A 44 -0.29 -4.13 5.91
CA ASP A 44 1.02 -4.75 5.70
C ASP A 44 2.11 -3.71 5.40
N HIS A 45 1.82 -2.82 4.47
CA HIS A 45 2.74 -1.74 4.12
C HIS A 45 2.04 -0.54 3.46
N LEU A 46 2.76 0.57 3.43
CA LEU A 46 2.40 1.80 2.72
C LEU A 46 3.19 1.91 1.43
N SER A 47 2.62 2.51 0.41
CA SER A 47 3.33 2.72 -0.85
C SER A 47 3.27 4.16 -1.34
N LEU A 48 4.38 4.59 -1.86
CA LEU A 48 4.60 5.88 -2.50
C LEU A 48 4.40 5.83 -4.01
N ARG A 49 4.18 6.98 -4.63
CA ARG A 49 4.26 7.18 -6.09
C ARG A 49 4.99 8.46 -6.39
N VAL A 50 5.89 8.36 -7.34
CA VAL A 50 6.70 9.48 -7.83
C VAL A 50 6.79 9.44 -9.36
N ASN A 51 7.02 10.59 -9.97
CA ASN A 51 7.04 10.74 -11.42
C ASN A 51 8.45 10.92 -12.00
N SER A 52 9.48 11.03 -11.14
CA SER A 52 10.86 11.18 -11.59
C SER A 52 11.81 10.37 -10.73
N ASP A 53 12.91 9.91 -11.36
CA ASP A 53 14.00 9.20 -10.65
C ASP A 53 14.60 10.06 -9.55
N GLN A 54 14.73 11.37 -9.76
CA GLN A 54 15.24 12.28 -8.74
C GLN A 54 14.38 12.23 -7.48
N LYS A 55 13.05 12.32 -7.61
CA LYS A 55 12.14 12.21 -6.47
C LYS A 55 12.16 10.83 -5.83
N ALA A 56 12.34 9.76 -6.62
CA ALA A 56 12.52 8.42 -6.07
C ALA A 56 13.78 8.34 -5.22
N HIS A 57 14.90 8.89 -5.69
CA HIS A 57 16.15 8.96 -4.92
C HIS A 57 16.03 9.83 -3.67
N ASP A 58 15.33 10.97 -3.75
CA ASP A 58 15.09 11.84 -2.59
C ASP A 58 14.29 11.11 -1.50
N TRP A 59 13.22 10.38 -1.89
CA TRP A 59 12.46 9.53 -0.97
C TRP A 59 13.29 8.38 -0.41
N LEU A 60 14.07 7.70 -1.25
CA LEU A 60 14.95 6.62 -0.81
C LEU A 60 15.96 7.12 0.24
N ALA A 61 16.61 8.24 -0.02
CA ALA A 61 17.53 8.86 0.92
C ALA A 61 16.86 9.24 2.25
N LEU A 62 15.64 9.79 2.19
CA LEU A 62 14.87 10.10 3.39
C LEU A 62 14.54 8.84 4.20
N LEU A 63 13.99 7.81 3.54
CA LEU A 63 13.57 6.57 4.22
C LEU A 63 14.76 5.82 4.84
N LEU A 64 15.92 5.82 4.18
CA LEU A 64 17.13 5.18 4.67
C LEU A 64 17.73 5.85 5.92
N ASN A 65 17.34 7.08 6.26
CA ASN A 65 17.68 7.67 7.56
C ASN A 65 16.91 7.01 8.71
N TYR A 66 15.81 6.33 8.43
CA TYR A 66 14.88 5.77 9.43
C TYR A 66 14.67 4.26 9.29
N GLY A 67 15.36 3.61 8.37
CA GLY A 67 15.20 2.18 8.11
C GLY A 67 16.32 1.61 7.24
N SER A 68 16.09 0.40 6.76
CA SER A 68 17.01 -0.31 5.87
C SER A 68 16.28 -1.00 4.72
N VAL A 69 17.00 -1.26 3.65
CA VAL A 69 16.45 -2.00 2.50
C VAL A 69 16.11 -3.42 2.92
N LEU A 70 14.83 -3.78 2.80
CA LEU A 70 14.33 -5.15 2.94
C LEU A 70 14.44 -5.91 1.60
N SER A 71 14.15 -5.21 0.49
CA SER A 71 14.23 -5.75 -0.88
C SER A 71 14.34 -4.59 -1.88
N ASP A 72 15.01 -4.84 -3.02
CA ASP A 72 15.17 -3.92 -4.15
C ASP A 72 14.91 -4.63 -5.50
N ASN A 73 13.93 -5.51 -5.53
CA ASN A 73 13.62 -6.36 -6.68
C ASN A 73 13.02 -5.58 -7.85
N VAL A 74 13.24 -6.12 -9.07
CA VAL A 74 12.59 -5.64 -10.28
C VAL A 74 11.24 -6.35 -10.45
N VAL A 75 10.16 -5.59 -10.37
CA VAL A 75 8.79 -6.07 -10.54
C VAL A 75 8.15 -5.39 -11.75
N ASN A 76 7.68 -6.16 -12.72
CA ASN A 76 7.09 -5.64 -13.95
C ASN A 76 7.98 -4.60 -14.67
N GLY A 77 9.29 -4.83 -14.66
CA GLY A 77 10.28 -4.01 -15.38
C GLY A 77 10.61 -2.66 -14.73
N ARG A 78 10.38 -2.49 -13.44
CA ARG A 78 10.86 -1.35 -12.64
C ARG A 78 11.39 -1.81 -11.29
N VAL A 79 12.36 -1.10 -10.76
CA VAL A 79 12.86 -1.34 -9.41
C VAL A 79 11.79 -0.90 -8.39
N ILE A 80 11.54 -1.76 -7.40
CA ILE A 80 10.71 -1.47 -6.25
C ILE A 80 11.53 -1.71 -4.99
N TYR A 81 11.77 -0.64 -4.24
CA TYR A 81 12.37 -0.75 -2.92
C TYR A 81 11.29 -1.03 -1.87
N LEU A 82 11.57 -1.99 -1.01
CA LEU A 82 10.86 -2.19 0.26
C LEU A 82 11.80 -1.77 1.38
N ILE A 83 11.39 -0.80 2.17
CA ILE A 83 12.19 -0.27 3.28
C ILE A 83 11.55 -0.70 4.59
N ALA A 84 12.29 -1.46 5.39
CA ALA A 84 11.91 -1.79 6.76
C ALA A 84 12.31 -0.64 7.68
N LEU A 85 11.32 0.02 8.28
CA LEU A 85 11.53 1.13 9.20
C LEU A 85 11.98 0.62 10.57
N THR A 86 12.89 1.33 11.22
CA THR A 86 13.33 1.04 12.58
C THR A 86 12.24 1.35 13.62
N GLN A 87 11.44 2.37 13.37
CA GLN A 87 10.23 2.70 14.12
C GLN A 87 9.05 2.73 13.15
N PRO A 88 7.88 2.23 13.55
CA PRO A 88 6.73 2.17 12.65
C PRO A 88 6.12 3.55 12.40
N LEU A 89 5.52 3.71 11.22
CA LEU A 89 4.49 4.71 10.98
C LEU A 89 3.16 4.22 11.56
N TYR A 90 2.31 5.15 11.99
CA TYR A 90 0.98 4.81 12.49
C TYR A 90 -0.08 5.33 11.53
N LEU A 91 -0.94 4.42 11.05
CA LEU A 91 -2.09 4.74 10.20
C LEU A 91 -3.29 3.90 10.64
N ALA A 92 -4.46 4.53 10.78
CA ALA A 92 -5.69 3.89 11.25
C ALA A 92 -5.51 3.11 12.58
N GLY A 93 -4.61 3.58 13.45
CA GLY A 93 -4.30 2.96 14.74
C GLY A 93 -3.38 1.75 14.67
N GLN A 94 -2.86 1.38 13.52
CA GLN A 94 -1.92 0.28 13.33
C GLN A 94 -0.49 0.77 13.14
N ALA A 95 0.47 -0.01 13.64
CA ALA A 95 1.90 0.20 13.45
C ALA A 95 2.34 -0.47 12.14
N ILE A 96 2.89 0.31 11.22
CA ILE A 96 3.30 -0.16 9.89
C ILE A 96 4.79 0.04 9.73
N GLU A 97 5.51 -1.06 9.54
CA GLU A 97 6.97 -1.09 9.53
C GLU A 97 7.58 -1.08 8.12
N VAL A 98 6.78 -1.22 7.06
CA VAL A 98 7.31 -1.32 5.70
C VAL A 98 6.74 -0.21 4.81
N VAL A 99 7.62 0.42 4.04
CA VAL A 99 7.27 1.38 3.00
C VAL A 99 7.76 0.86 1.64
N GLU A 100 6.86 0.77 0.70
CA GLU A 100 7.13 0.45 -0.72
C GLU A 100 7.43 1.74 -1.48
N LEU A 101 8.55 1.79 -2.17
CA LEU A 101 8.95 2.88 -3.06
C LEU A 101 9.21 2.34 -4.47
N PRO A 102 8.22 2.33 -5.36
CA PRO A 102 8.43 1.99 -6.76
C PRO A 102 9.09 3.16 -7.50
N PHE A 103 10.16 2.89 -8.23
CA PHE A 103 10.75 3.85 -9.14
C PHE A 103 9.79 4.14 -10.30
N PRO A 104 9.81 5.34 -10.90
CA PRO A 104 8.89 5.70 -11.96
C PRO A 104 9.05 4.81 -13.20
N LYS A 105 7.99 4.70 -13.96
CA LYS A 105 7.92 4.07 -15.28
C LYS A 105 7.09 5.00 -16.18
N ASP A 106 6.65 4.55 -17.32
CA ASP A 106 5.98 5.34 -18.37
C ASP A 106 4.66 6.03 -17.96
N LYS A 107 4.15 5.75 -16.76
CA LYS A 107 2.90 6.32 -16.27
C LYS A 107 3.13 7.55 -15.42
N PHE A 108 2.50 8.65 -15.79
CA PHE A 108 2.45 9.88 -15.00
C PHE A 108 1.29 9.82 -14.00
N TYR A 109 1.56 10.18 -12.74
CA TYR A 109 0.59 10.26 -11.66
C TYR A 109 0.25 11.73 -11.38
N PRO A 110 -1.04 12.12 -11.40
CA PRO A 110 -1.44 13.51 -11.13
C PRO A 110 -1.05 14.00 -9.74
N GLN A 111 -0.95 13.09 -8.79
CA GLN A 111 -0.49 13.35 -7.42
C GLN A 111 0.61 12.37 -7.05
N GLU A 112 1.71 12.89 -6.55
CA GLU A 112 2.86 12.16 -6.04
C GLU A 112 2.77 12.02 -4.51
N SER A 113 3.64 11.26 -3.87
CA SER A 113 3.75 10.95 -2.45
C SER A 113 2.96 9.69 -2.06
N TRP A 114 2.30 9.65 -0.89
CA TRP A 114 1.56 8.48 -0.40
C TRP A 114 0.38 8.15 -1.32
N GLU A 115 0.29 6.89 -1.77
CA GLU A 115 -0.74 6.51 -2.77
C GLU A 115 -1.62 5.35 -2.34
N HIS A 116 -1.06 4.31 -1.69
CA HIS A 116 -1.88 3.20 -1.28
C HIS A 116 -1.40 2.51 0.00
N ILE A 117 -2.32 1.77 0.58
CA ILE A 117 -2.04 0.74 1.57
C ILE A 117 -2.24 -0.63 0.96
N GLU A 118 -1.54 -1.63 1.49
CA GLU A 118 -1.83 -3.03 1.21
C GLU A 118 -2.34 -3.71 2.48
N VAL A 119 -3.42 -4.50 2.34
CA VAL A 119 -4.14 -5.14 3.44
C VAL A 119 -4.09 -6.63 3.25
N VAL A 120 -3.71 -7.37 4.30
CA VAL A 120 -3.63 -8.84 4.26
C VAL A 120 -4.99 -9.45 4.58
N VAL A 121 -5.51 -10.21 3.63
CA VAL A 121 -6.69 -11.08 3.83
C VAL A 121 -6.32 -12.50 3.43
N PRO A 122 -5.89 -13.34 4.37
CA PRO A 122 -5.37 -14.67 4.08
C PRO A 122 -6.39 -15.57 3.38
N PHE A 123 -5.89 -16.60 2.68
CA PHE A 123 -6.72 -17.69 2.22
C PHE A 123 -7.40 -18.40 3.39
N LEU A 124 -8.64 -18.82 3.18
CA LEU A 124 -9.28 -19.80 4.07
C LEU A 124 -8.73 -21.20 3.77
N THR A 125 -8.98 -22.13 4.70
CA THR A 125 -8.55 -23.53 4.52
C THR A 125 -9.13 -24.11 3.22
N ALA A 126 -8.26 -24.61 2.36
CA ALA A 126 -8.58 -25.19 1.05
C ALA A 126 -9.25 -24.21 0.04
N GLU A 127 -9.19 -22.91 0.29
CA GLU A 127 -9.71 -21.91 -0.65
C GLU A 127 -8.79 -21.79 -1.87
N SER A 128 -9.36 -21.89 -3.06
CA SER A 128 -8.66 -21.61 -4.32
C SER A 128 -8.52 -20.09 -4.55
N GLU A 129 -7.62 -19.71 -5.46
CA GLU A 129 -7.42 -18.30 -5.87
C GLU A 129 -8.72 -17.67 -6.39
N ALA A 130 -9.50 -18.40 -7.19
CA ALA A 130 -10.77 -17.92 -7.74
C ALA A 130 -11.83 -17.70 -6.64
N GLU A 131 -11.86 -18.57 -5.64
CA GLU A 131 -12.76 -18.44 -4.50
C GLU A 131 -12.34 -17.26 -3.62
N TRP A 132 -11.02 -17.08 -3.40
CA TRP A 132 -10.49 -15.91 -2.69
C TRP A 132 -10.89 -14.60 -3.38
N PHE A 133 -10.67 -14.46 -4.70
CA PHE A 133 -11.10 -13.28 -5.45
C PHE A 133 -12.60 -13.03 -5.33
N THR A 134 -13.41 -14.11 -5.38
CA THR A 134 -14.87 -14.02 -5.23
C THR A 134 -15.24 -13.54 -3.83
N ARG A 135 -14.60 -14.08 -2.81
CA ARG A 135 -14.81 -13.68 -1.40
C ARG A 135 -14.45 -12.21 -1.17
N ILE A 136 -13.28 -11.76 -1.67
CA ILE A 136 -12.87 -10.36 -1.55
C ILE A 136 -13.89 -9.43 -2.22
N LYS A 137 -14.30 -9.73 -3.46
CA LYS A 137 -15.30 -8.94 -4.16
C LYS A 137 -16.65 -8.91 -3.43
N ASN A 138 -17.11 -10.04 -2.95
CA ASN A 138 -18.38 -10.13 -2.23
C ASN A 138 -18.31 -9.47 -0.84
N GLY A 139 -17.16 -9.47 -0.19
CA GLY A 139 -16.95 -8.84 1.11
C GLY A 139 -16.94 -7.32 1.05
N PHE A 140 -16.15 -6.77 0.13
CA PHE A 140 -15.86 -5.34 0.10
C PHE A 140 -16.56 -4.56 -1.02
N LEU A 141 -17.25 -5.24 -1.95
CA LEU A 141 -17.81 -4.60 -3.15
C LEU A 141 -19.30 -4.94 -3.36
N ARG A 142 -20.01 -5.35 -2.29
CA ARG A 142 -21.43 -5.74 -2.37
C ARG A 142 -22.33 -4.67 -2.95
N ASN A 143 -22.04 -3.40 -2.70
CA ASN A 143 -22.79 -2.25 -3.18
C ASN A 143 -21.92 -1.40 -4.10
N GLN A 144 -21.28 -2.02 -5.09
CA GLN A 144 -20.38 -1.33 -6.01
C GLN A 144 -21.07 -0.08 -6.56
N SER A 145 -20.71 1.10 -6.03
CA SER A 145 -21.11 2.35 -6.66
C SER A 145 -20.35 2.48 -7.99
N ALA A 146 -20.97 3.10 -8.99
CA ALA A 146 -20.32 3.41 -10.28
C ALA A 146 -19.06 4.29 -10.10
N GLU A 147 -18.83 4.79 -8.89
CA GLU A 147 -17.71 5.64 -8.51
C GLU A 147 -16.44 4.86 -8.17
N LEU A 148 -16.50 3.53 -8.00
CA LEU A 148 -15.35 2.70 -7.68
C LEU A 148 -14.74 2.02 -8.90
N LYS A 149 -13.43 1.97 -8.94
CA LYS A 149 -12.63 1.21 -9.91
C LYS A 149 -11.94 0.05 -9.20
N VAL A 150 -12.16 -1.15 -9.70
CA VAL A 150 -11.55 -2.38 -9.20
C VAL A 150 -10.65 -2.98 -10.25
N LYS A 151 -9.45 -3.35 -9.86
CA LYS A 151 -8.46 -4.02 -10.71
C LYS A 151 -7.90 -5.23 -9.97
N THR A 152 -7.94 -6.38 -10.63
CA THR A 152 -7.23 -7.59 -10.18
C THR A 152 -5.90 -7.71 -10.92
N SER A 153 -4.88 -8.16 -10.24
CA SER A 153 -3.56 -8.42 -10.81
C SER A 153 -2.84 -9.50 -10.00
N GLU A 154 -1.83 -10.08 -10.63
CA GLU A 154 -0.90 -11.01 -10.00
C GLU A 154 0.51 -10.51 -10.34
N PRO A 155 1.02 -9.49 -9.62
CA PRO A 155 2.39 -9.04 -9.83
C PRO A 155 3.36 -10.17 -9.48
N LYS A 156 4.40 -10.35 -10.32
CA LYS A 156 5.44 -11.36 -10.11
C LYS A 156 6.80 -10.69 -10.18
N ALA A 157 7.64 -10.95 -9.17
CA ALA A 157 9.07 -10.76 -9.27
C ALA A 157 9.75 -12.09 -9.64
N ASP A 158 10.95 -11.99 -10.19
CA ASP A 158 11.74 -13.18 -10.51
C ASP A 158 12.04 -13.97 -9.22
N GLY A 159 11.69 -15.26 -9.20
CA GLY A 159 11.95 -16.16 -8.08
C GLY A 159 10.82 -16.24 -7.02
N GLU A 160 9.77 -15.44 -7.09
CA GLU A 160 8.63 -15.56 -6.16
C GLU A 160 7.93 -16.92 -6.29
N LYS A 161 7.73 -17.58 -5.14
CA LYS A 161 7.09 -18.91 -5.04
C LYS A 161 5.65 -18.85 -4.59
N LEU A 162 5.24 -17.75 -3.94
CA LEU A 162 3.88 -17.55 -3.50
C LEU A 162 3.05 -16.82 -4.56
N ALA A 163 1.77 -17.15 -4.66
CA ALA A 163 0.83 -16.44 -5.53
C ALA A 163 0.59 -15.03 -4.99
N ASN A 164 1.15 -14.03 -5.66
CA ASN A 164 1.02 -12.63 -5.26
C ASN A 164 -0.24 -12.00 -5.89
N LEU A 165 -1.41 -12.52 -5.49
CA LEU A 165 -2.69 -12.02 -5.95
C LEU A 165 -2.97 -10.65 -5.35
N SER A 166 -3.55 -9.74 -6.12
CA SER A 166 -3.91 -8.41 -5.64
C SER A 166 -5.25 -7.94 -6.20
N VAL A 167 -6.07 -7.38 -5.32
CA VAL A 167 -7.29 -6.66 -5.68
C VAL A 167 -7.12 -5.19 -5.28
N ALA A 168 -6.94 -4.32 -6.27
CA ALA A 168 -6.78 -2.89 -6.06
C ALA A 168 -8.13 -2.17 -6.21
N ILE A 169 -8.52 -1.41 -5.21
CA ILE A 169 -9.78 -0.68 -5.13
C ILE A 169 -9.49 0.80 -4.96
N SER A 170 -10.14 1.65 -5.74
CA SER A 170 -9.96 3.10 -5.68
C SER A 170 -11.21 3.81 -6.21
N PHE A 171 -11.34 5.09 -5.92
CA PHE A 171 -12.32 5.90 -6.64
C PHE A 171 -11.97 6.02 -8.12
N ALA A 172 -13.00 6.07 -8.98
CA ALA A 172 -12.82 6.25 -10.42
C ALA A 172 -12.29 7.66 -10.73
N ASP A 173 -12.81 8.69 -10.04
CA ASP A 173 -12.30 10.05 -10.13
C ASP A 173 -11.14 10.30 -9.14
N LYS A 174 -9.93 10.18 -9.65
CA LYS A 174 -8.71 10.39 -8.89
C LYS A 174 -8.48 11.86 -8.44
N ARG A 175 -9.24 12.82 -8.96
CA ARG A 175 -9.17 14.22 -8.53
C ARG A 175 -9.83 14.41 -7.16
N CYS A 176 -10.88 13.63 -6.88
CA CYS A 176 -11.57 13.68 -5.59
C CYS A 176 -10.78 12.89 -4.53
N ASN A 177 -10.36 11.68 -4.87
CA ASN A 177 -9.55 10.85 -3.99
C ASN A 177 -8.63 9.95 -4.83
N HIS A 178 -7.31 10.23 -4.76
CA HIS A 178 -6.32 9.54 -5.59
C HIS A 178 -5.84 8.21 -5.00
N VAL A 179 -6.12 7.96 -3.72
CA VAL A 179 -5.58 6.77 -3.02
C VAL A 179 -6.18 5.46 -3.50
N CYS A 180 -5.54 4.38 -3.12
CA CYS A 180 -5.95 3.02 -3.42
C CYS A 180 -5.79 2.15 -2.17
N ILE A 181 -6.69 1.19 -1.99
CA ILE A 181 -6.52 0.07 -1.07
C ILE A 181 -6.30 -1.16 -1.92
N LYS A 182 -5.21 -1.87 -1.68
CA LYS A 182 -4.95 -3.17 -2.27
C LYS A 182 -5.12 -4.25 -1.22
N VAL A 183 -5.69 -5.37 -1.63
CA VAL A 183 -5.90 -6.54 -0.78
C VAL A 183 -5.13 -7.71 -1.38
N HIS A 184 -4.40 -8.45 -0.55
CA HIS A 184 -3.62 -9.60 -0.96
C HIS A 184 -3.58 -10.70 0.13
N PRO A 185 -3.30 -11.98 -0.25
CA PRO A 185 -3.43 -13.09 0.70
C PRO A 185 -2.24 -13.27 1.65
N TYR A 186 -1.06 -12.75 1.31
CA TYR A 186 0.18 -12.89 2.06
C TYR A 186 0.78 -11.54 2.40
N SER A 187 1.46 -11.43 3.55
CA SER A 187 2.22 -10.23 3.85
C SER A 187 3.46 -10.11 2.95
N ILE A 188 3.90 -8.87 2.70
CA ILE A 188 5.09 -8.63 1.88
C ILE A 188 6.35 -9.31 2.47
N LYS A 189 6.42 -9.39 3.80
CA LYS A 189 7.52 -10.10 4.49
C LYS A 189 7.50 -11.59 4.17
N GLN A 190 6.32 -12.23 4.07
CA GLN A 190 6.19 -13.63 3.66
C GLN A 190 6.62 -13.81 2.19
N ILE A 191 6.20 -12.91 1.30
CA ILE A 191 6.56 -12.96 -0.12
C ILE A 191 8.08 -12.83 -0.29
N VAL A 192 8.71 -11.84 0.32
CA VAL A 192 10.16 -11.61 0.24
C VAL A 192 10.95 -12.78 0.85
N SER A 193 10.46 -13.38 1.94
CA SER A 193 11.14 -14.51 2.59
C SER A 193 11.01 -15.84 1.83
N ALA A 194 10.10 -15.93 0.88
CA ALA A 194 9.85 -17.13 0.08
C ALA A 194 10.63 -17.16 -1.24
N VAL A 195 11.46 -16.16 -1.52
CA VAL A 195 12.32 -16.06 -2.72
C VAL A 195 13.55 -16.98 -2.64
#